data_a5b9e37aca605b861a98e7c4484d779f
#
_entry.id   a5b9e37aca605b861a98e7c4484d779f
#
_cell.length_a   1.000
_cell.length_b   1.000
_cell.length_c   1.000
_cell.angle_alpha   90.00
_cell.angle_beta   90.00
_cell.angle_gamma   90.00
#
_symmetry.space_group_name_H-M   'P 1'
#
loop_
_entity.id
_entity.type
_entity.pdbx_description
1 polymer ?
#
loop_
_entity_poly.entity_id
_entity_poly.type
_entity_poly.pdbx_seq_one_letter_code
_entity_poly.pdbx_strand_id
1 'polypeptide(L)'
;MNVNPRILKRFVIYMAILTFVMFTVWGFVRSFMDRPPGDYETEVCDIRLKDKKYEQALKAANDALDKTPYHRGAMMCKALVFISEKKYDEADRTLSNLIIFLEKNVESDDRTGIGTLAAAYANRGIIKDRNKKYEEALEDYVKALGIDHDAVAGPGLGTVILNYKFKSSSVKERALYLNEQLQLPEDERILSIKELDEGQVMHKPGKL
;
A
#
# COMPACT_ATOMS: atom_id res chain seq x y z
N MET A 1 25.21 -12.04 58.39
CA MET A 1 25.87 -11.13 57.37
C MET A 1 25.01 -9.87 57.24
N ASN A 2 25.48 -8.73 57.78
CA ASN A 2 24.74 -7.45 57.63
C ASN A 2 25.16 -6.80 56.30
N VAL A 3 24.33 -6.90 55.30
CA VAL A 3 24.56 -6.23 53.99
C VAL A 3 24.25 -4.75 54.15
N ASN A 4 25.18 -3.88 53.75
CA ASN A 4 24.98 -2.43 53.80
C ASN A 4 23.78 -2.01 52.93
N PRO A 5 22.74 -1.35 53.48
CA PRO A 5 21.53 -1.02 52.76
C PRO A 5 21.75 -0.17 51.49
N ARG A 6 22.80 0.67 51.49
CA ARG A 6 23.14 1.50 50.32
C ARG A 6 23.73 0.65 49.16
N ILE A 7 24.52 -0.36 49.47
CA ILE A 7 25.07 -1.28 48.47
C ILE A 7 23.95 -2.15 47.88
N LEU A 8 23.08 -2.68 48.76
CA LEU A 8 21.92 -3.47 48.34
C LEU A 8 21.00 -2.66 47.41
N LYS A 9 20.69 -1.40 47.75
CA LYS A 9 19.86 -0.53 46.90
C LYS A 9 20.48 -0.29 45.53
N ARG A 10 21.78 0.01 45.46
CA ARG A 10 22.50 0.17 44.19
C ARG A 10 22.49 -1.10 43.35
N PHE A 11 22.74 -2.24 43.98
CA PHE A 11 22.71 -3.55 43.32
C PHE A 11 21.33 -3.82 42.71
N VAL A 12 20.24 -3.62 43.47
CA VAL A 12 18.88 -3.82 42.96
C VAL A 12 18.58 -2.89 41.76
N ILE A 13 19.01 -1.62 41.84
CA ILE A 13 18.82 -0.67 40.75
C ILE A 13 19.59 -1.12 39.48
N TYR A 14 20.86 -1.52 39.64
CA TYR A 14 21.64 -1.98 38.49
C TYR A 14 21.07 -3.27 37.86
N MET A 15 20.63 -4.20 38.70
CA MET A 15 19.99 -5.43 38.22
C MET A 15 18.68 -5.12 37.49
N ALA A 16 17.84 -4.19 37.98
CA ALA A 16 16.63 -3.78 37.34
C ALA A 16 16.90 -3.12 35.95
N ILE A 17 17.90 -2.24 35.88
CA ILE A 17 18.33 -1.61 34.63
C ILE A 17 18.83 -2.66 33.63
N LEU A 18 19.71 -3.58 34.09
CA LEU A 18 20.26 -4.63 33.24
C LEU A 18 19.16 -5.54 32.69
N THR A 19 18.21 -5.93 33.54
CA THR A 19 17.06 -6.75 33.15
C THR A 19 16.20 -6.02 32.11
N PHE A 20 15.92 -4.73 32.33
CA PHE A 20 15.16 -3.91 31.38
C PHE A 20 15.86 -3.82 30.01
N VAL A 21 17.17 -3.54 30.01
CA VAL A 21 17.97 -3.49 28.76
C VAL A 21 17.97 -4.84 28.07
N MET A 22 18.13 -5.95 28.82
CA MET A 22 18.09 -7.29 28.23
C MET A 22 16.76 -7.60 27.58
N PHE A 23 15.63 -7.27 28.21
CA PHE A 23 14.30 -7.50 27.63
C PHE A 23 14.03 -6.60 26.43
N THR A 24 14.48 -5.34 26.45
CA THR A 24 14.33 -4.44 25.29
C THR A 24 15.15 -4.93 24.11
N VAL A 25 16.40 -5.33 24.32
CA VAL A 25 17.26 -5.90 23.26
C VAL A 25 16.68 -7.21 22.75
N TRP A 26 16.23 -8.10 23.64
CA TRP A 26 15.60 -9.37 23.25
C TRP A 26 14.31 -9.15 22.43
N GLY A 27 13.43 -8.24 22.85
CA GLY A 27 12.23 -7.88 22.11
C GLY A 27 12.54 -7.32 20.72
N PHE A 28 13.57 -6.47 20.63
CA PHE A 28 14.02 -5.93 19.35
C PHE A 28 14.57 -7.01 18.42
N VAL A 29 15.46 -7.87 18.93
CA VAL A 29 16.05 -9.00 18.16
C VAL A 29 14.94 -9.95 17.69
N ARG A 30 14.02 -10.32 18.58
CA ARG A 30 12.90 -11.19 18.25
C ARG A 30 12.01 -10.60 17.16
N SER A 31 11.65 -9.32 17.29
CA SER A 31 10.84 -8.62 16.27
C SER A 31 11.52 -8.58 14.89
N PHE A 32 12.86 -8.60 14.86
CA PHE A 32 13.62 -8.64 13.62
C PHE A 32 13.73 -10.06 13.05
N MET A 33 13.85 -11.07 13.91
CA MET A 33 14.00 -12.48 13.50
C MET A 33 12.67 -13.15 13.10
N ASP A 34 11.55 -12.68 13.66
CA ASP A 34 10.20 -13.23 13.40
C ASP A 34 9.52 -12.59 12.16
N ARG A 35 10.24 -11.80 11.35
CA ARG A 35 9.67 -11.22 10.13
C ARG A 35 9.41 -12.30 9.09
N PRO A 36 8.21 -12.32 8.46
CA PRO A 36 7.93 -13.20 7.35
C PRO A 36 8.94 -13.03 6.20
N PRO A 37 9.28 -14.12 5.49
CA PRO A 37 10.20 -14.03 4.35
C PRO A 37 9.65 -13.09 3.27
N GLY A 38 10.48 -12.15 2.80
CA GLY A 38 10.11 -11.17 1.78
C GLY A 38 9.68 -9.80 2.34
N ASP A 39 9.34 -9.70 3.63
CA ASP A 39 8.90 -8.41 4.22
C ASP A 39 10.01 -7.35 4.18
N TYR A 40 11.26 -7.73 4.48
CA TYR A 40 12.38 -6.80 4.43
C TYR A 40 12.62 -6.26 3.02
N GLU A 41 12.63 -7.13 2.02
CA GLU A 41 12.82 -6.74 0.62
C GLU A 41 11.65 -5.88 0.12
N THR A 42 10.43 -6.17 0.59
CA THR A 42 9.25 -5.36 0.30
C THR A 42 9.39 -3.94 0.88
N GLU A 43 9.88 -3.81 2.12
CA GLU A 43 10.16 -2.52 2.73
C GLU A 43 11.26 -1.75 1.97
N VAL A 44 12.30 -2.43 1.52
CA VAL A 44 13.34 -1.85 0.65
C VAL A 44 12.74 -1.38 -0.66
N CYS A 45 11.86 -2.18 -1.29
CA CYS A 45 11.15 -1.77 -2.50
C CYS A 45 10.40 -0.45 -2.29
N ASP A 46 9.64 -0.34 -1.19
CA ASP A 46 8.87 0.85 -0.86
C ASP A 46 9.73 2.11 -0.68
N ILE A 47 10.87 1.95 0.00
CA ILE A 47 11.83 3.05 0.19
C ILE A 47 12.40 3.48 -1.16
N ARG A 48 12.83 2.53 -2.00
CA ARG A 48 13.39 2.82 -3.32
C ARG A 48 12.37 3.44 -4.27
N LEU A 49 11.11 3.00 -4.20
CA LEU A 49 10.02 3.59 -4.98
C LEU A 49 9.79 5.06 -4.58
N LYS A 50 9.77 5.38 -3.28
CA LYS A 50 9.69 6.77 -2.79
C LYS A 50 10.87 7.62 -3.26
N ASP A 51 12.06 7.04 -3.27
CA ASP A 51 13.29 7.69 -3.77
C ASP A 51 13.32 7.80 -5.31
N LYS A 52 12.29 7.28 -6.02
CA LYS A 52 12.23 7.19 -7.49
C LYS A 52 13.36 6.37 -8.12
N LYS A 53 13.94 5.45 -7.34
CA LYS A 53 14.97 4.50 -7.79
C LYS A 53 14.32 3.22 -8.30
N TYR A 54 13.63 3.32 -9.43
CA TYR A 54 12.71 2.29 -9.93
C TYR A 54 13.37 0.93 -10.17
N GLU A 55 14.57 0.90 -10.78
CA GLU A 55 15.30 -0.36 -11.00
C GLU A 55 15.64 -1.07 -9.68
N GLN A 56 16.08 -0.31 -8.66
CA GLN A 56 16.40 -0.88 -7.35
C GLN A 56 15.13 -1.34 -6.62
N ALA A 57 14.02 -0.61 -6.77
CA ALA A 57 12.73 -1.01 -6.23
C ALA A 57 12.24 -2.30 -6.88
N LEU A 58 12.32 -2.39 -8.22
CA LEU A 58 11.91 -3.59 -8.95
C LEU A 58 12.75 -4.81 -8.57
N LYS A 59 14.08 -4.63 -8.42
CA LYS A 59 14.95 -5.68 -7.94
C LYS A 59 14.52 -6.18 -6.55
N ALA A 60 14.33 -5.27 -5.60
CA ALA A 60 13.91 -5.63 -4.24
C ALA A 60 12.54 -6.33 -4.23
N ALA A 61 11.57 -5.89 -5.07
CA ALA A 61 10.30 -6.59 -5.22
C ALA A 61 10.47 -8.01 -5.75
N ASN A 62 11.35 -8.22 -6.74
CA ASN A 62 11.63 -9.55 -7.27
C ASN A 62 12.33 -10.42 -6.23
N ASP A 63 13.33 -9.89 -5.51
CA ASP A 63 14.02 -10.61 -4.42
C ASP A 63 13.03 -11.06 -3.31
N ALA A 64 11.99 -10.25 -3.03
CA ALA A 64 10.91 -10.64 -2.13
C ALA A 64 10.05 -11.78 -2.71
N LEU A 65 9.70 -11.70 -3.99
CA LEU A 65 8.87 -12.69 -4.68
C LEU A 65 9.61 -14.03 -4.88
N ASP A 66 10.93 -14.01 -5.01
CA ASP A 66 11.75 -15.23 -5.04
C ASP A 66 11.70 -15.99 -3.70
N LYS A 67 11.57 -15.27 -2.58
CA LYS A 67 11.39 -15.85 -1.24
C LYS A 67 9.95 -16.31 -1.00
N THR A 68 9.00 -15.51 -1.43
CA THR A 68 7.56 -15.75 -1.25
C THR A 68 6.81 -15.36 -2.51
N PRO A 69 6.51 -16.31 -3.43
CA PRO A 69 5.98 -16.02 -4.77
C PRO A 69 4.68 -15.19 -4.81
N TYR A 70 3.87 -15.28 -3.76
CA TYR A 70 2.62 -14.53 -3.64
C TYR A 70 2.64 -13.51 -2.50
N HIS A 71 3.81 -12.92 -2.25
CA HIS A 71 3.94 -11.87 -1.23
C HIS A 71 3.16 -10.63 -1.65
N ARG A 72 1.97 -10.42 -1.05
CA ARG A 72 1.02 -9.36 -1.45
C ARG A 72 1.63 -7.95 -1.49
N GLY A 73 2.48 -7.60 -0.51
CA GLY A 73 3.16 -6.32 -0.47
C GLY A 73 4.19 -6.15 -1.59
N ALA A 74 4.95 -7.21 -1.91
CA ALA A 74 5.93 -7.18 -2.99
C ALA A 74 5.26 -7.07 -4.37
N MET A 75 4.16 -7.82 -4.60
CA MET A 75 3.38 -7.70 -5.82
C MET A 75 2.80 -6.29 -5.98
N MET A 76 2.26 -5.72 -4.90
CA MET A 76 1.75 -4.33 -4.92
C MET A 76 2.89 -3.35 -5.22
N CYS A 77 4.03 -3.42 -4.51
CA CYS A 77 5.16 -2.53 -4.78
C CYS A 77 5.66 -2.65 -6.22
N LYS A 78 5.78 -3.87 -6.76
CA LYS A 78 6.15 -4.12 -8.16
C LYS A 78 5.19 -3.45 -9.13
N ALA A 79 3.88 -3.57 -8.91
CA ALA A 79 2.86 -2.91 -9.72
C ALA A 79 2.99 -1.38 -9.67
N LEU A 80 3.21 -0.80 -8.47
CA LEU A 80 3.40 0.64 -8.30
C LEU A 80 4.67 1.16 -8.99
N VAL A 81 5.75 0.35 -9.02
CA VAL A 81 6.95 0.66 -9.82
C VAL A 81 6.60 0.74 -11.30
N PHE A 82 5.91 -0.25 -11.84
CA PHE A 82 5.51 -0.27 -13.25
C PHE A 82 4.58 0.91 -13.60
N ILE A 83 3.63 1.27 -12.73
CA ILE A 83 2.79 2.45 -12.94
C ILE A 83 3.64 3.72 -12.99
N SER A 84 4.63 3.85 -12.09
CA SER A 84 5.52 5.02 -12.02
C SER A 84 6.39 5.16 -13.27
N GLU A 85 6.78 4.03 -13.88
CA GLU A 85 7.51 3.98 -15.14
C GLU A 85 6.59 4.02 -16.38
N LYS A 86 5.27 4.15 -16.20
CA LYS A 86 4.25 4.12 -17.26
C LYS A 86 4.22 2.80 -18.06
N LYS A 87 4.71 1.72 -17.47
CA LYS A 87 4.64 0.35 -18.00
C LYS A 87 3.28 -0.26 -17.62
N TYR A 88 2.21 0.24 -18.26
CA TYR A 88 0.84 -0.06 -17.83
C TYR A 88 0.43 -1.51 -18.06
N ASP A 89 0.93 -2.16 -19.09
CA ASP A 89 0.62 -3.58 -19.39
C ASP A 89 1.22 -4.52 -18.33
N GLU A 90 2.46 -4.26 -17.87
CA GLU A 90 3.10 -5.03 -16.81
C GLU A 90 2.44 -4.77 -15.46
N ALA A 91 2.03 -3.53 -15.22
CA ALA A 91 1.31 -3.15 -14.02
C ALA A 91 -0.06 -3.84 -13.96
N ASP A 92 -0.84 -3.82 -15.04
CA ASP A 92 -2.16 -4.45 -15.15
C ASP A 92 -2.06 -5.97 -14.88
N ARG A 93 -1.12 -6.65 -15.54
CA ARG A 93 -0.86 -8.08 -15.30
C ARG A 93 -0.50 -8.38 -13.85
N THR A 94 0.37 -7.56 -13.26
CA THR A 94 0.80 -7.76 -11.87
C THR A 94 -0.36 -7.55 -10.89
N LEU A 95 -1.18 -6.51 -11.10
CA LEU A 95 -2.36 -6.25 -10.28
C LEU A 95 -3.44 -7.31 -10.48
N SER A 96 -3.67 -7.77 -11.71
CA SER A 96 -4.63 -8.84 -11.99
C SER A 96 -4.26 -10.14 -11.28
N ASN A 97 -2.98 -10.52 -11.29
CA ASN A 97 -2.49 -11.69 -10.55
C ASN A 97 -2.65 -11.49 -9.03
N LEU A 98 -2.36 -10.30 -8.51
CA LEU A 98 -2.55 -9.97 -7.10
C LEU A 98 -4.03 -10.06 -6.70
N ILE A 99 -4.94 -9.51 -7.51
CA ILE A 99 -6.39 -9.57 -7.28
C ILE A 99 -6.86 -11.01 -7.22
N ILE A 100 -6.53 -11.84 -8.22
CA ILE A 100 -6.91 -13.26 -8.26
C ILE A 100 -6.41 -14.01 -7.02
N PHE A 101 -5.19 -13.72 -6.59
CA PHE A 101 -4.63 -14.34 -5.38
C PHE A 101 -5.38 -13.90 -4.13
N LEU A 102 -5.64 -12.59 -3.97
CA LEU A 102 -6.31 -12.04 -2.79
C LEU A 102 -7.79 -12.45 -2.71
N GLU A 103 -8.53 -12.43 -3.81
CA GLU A 103 -9.93 -12.90 -3.84
C GLU A 103 -10.09 -14.33 -3.36
N LYS A 104 -9.08 -15.16 -3.58
CA LYS A 104 -9.09 -16.57 -3.20
C LYS A 104 -8.62 -16.83 -1.77
N ASN A 105 -7.75 -15.97 -1.22
CA ASN A 105 -6.98 -16.27 -0.02
C ASN A 105 -7.19 -15.28 1.12
N VAL A 106 -7.86 -14.13 0.90
CA VAL A 106 -8.11 -13.15 1.98
C VAL A 106 -9.30 -13.61 2.83
N GLU A 107 -9.07 -13.71 4.12
CA GLU A 107 -10.10 -14.00 5.11
C GLU A 107 -10.83 -12.70 5.52
N SER A 108 -12.04 -12.84 6.04
CA SER A 108 -12.91 -11.70 6.38
C SER A 108 -12.36 -10.82 7.53
N ASP A 109 -11.46 -11.33 8.34
CA ASP A 109 -10.76 -10.63 9.44
C ASP A 109 -9.38 -10.10 9.04
N ASP A 110 -8.86 -10.45 7.86
CA ASP A 110 -7.59 -9.92 7.32
C ASP A 110 -7.77 -8.51 6.76
N ARG A 111 -7.83 -7.52 7.65
CA ARG A 111 -7.99 -6.10 7.26
C ARG A 111 -6.90 -5.62 6.30
N THR A 112 -5.68 -6.10 6.46
CA THR A 112 -4.57 -5.71 5.55
C THR A 112 -4.77 -6.32 4.17
N GLY A 113 -5.22 -7.57 4.08
CA GLY A 113 -5.56 -8.24 2.82
C GLY A 113 -6.71 -7.54 2.11
N ILE A 114 -7.78 -7.23 2.84
CA ILE A 114 -8.95 -6.50 2.33
C ILE A 114 -8.54 -5.13 1.78
N GLY A 115 -7.77 -4.34 2.54
CA GLY A 115 -7.26 -3.05 2.09
C GLY A 115 -6.32 -3.17 0.88
N THR A 116 -5.51 -4.24 0.82
CA THR A 116 -4.64 -4.50 -0.35
C THR A 116 -5.45 -4.85 -1.58
N LEU A 117 -6.53 -5.63 -1.44
CA LEU A 117 -7.43 -5.98 -2.54
C LEU A 117 -8.15 -4.73 -3.09
N ALA A 118 -8.68 -3.89 -2.20
CA ALA A 118 -9.29 -2.63 -2.60
C ALA A 118 -8.29 -1.71 -3.33
N ALA A 119 -7.07 -1.57 -2.82
CA ALA A 119 -6.02 -0.79 -3.45
C ALA A 119 -5.57 -1.38 -4.80
N ALA A 120 -5.56 -2.71 -4.96
CA ALA A 120 -5.22 -3.36 -6.22
C ALA A 120 -6.26 -3.07 -7.30
N TYR A 121 -7.55 -3.16 -6.98
CA TYR A 121 -8.62 -2.77 -7.89
C TYR A 121 -8.55 -1.27 -8.22
N ALA A 122 -8.37 -0.39 -7.23
CA ALA A 122 -8.24 1.05 -7.46
C ALA A 122 -7.09 1.39 -8.41
N ASN A 123 -5.92 0.81 -8.20
CA ASN A 123 -4.74 1.05 -9.04
C ASN A 123 -4.93 0.49 -10.46
N ARG A 124 -5.60 -0.66 -10.61
CA ARG A 124 -5.92 -1.21 -11.93
C ARG A 124 -6.95 -0.36 -12.66
N GLY A 125 -7.95 0.15 -11.96
CA GLY A 125 -8.88 1.15 -12.50
C GLY A 125 -8.17 2.40 -13.01
N ILE A 126 -7.18 2.93 -12.27
CA ILE A 126 -6.36 4.07 -12.70
C ILE A 126 -5.59 3.76 -14.00
N ILE A 127 -5.04 2.56 -14.14
CA ILE A 127 -4.34 2.14 -15.37
C ILE A 127 -5.32 2.09 -16.55
N LYS A 128 -6.48 1.46 -16.37
CA LYS A 128 -7.51 1.37 -17.40
C LYS A 128 -8.03 2.74 -17.82
N ASP A 129 -8.25 3.64 -16.87
CA ASP A 129 -8.65 5.01 -17.09
C ASP A 129 -7.60 5.77 -17.95
N ARG A 130 -6.33 5.66 -17.60
CA ARG A 130 -5.22 6.24 -18.38
C ARG A 130 -5.11 5.64 -19.79
N ASN A 131 -5.50 4.38 -19.96
CA ASN A 131 -5.58 3.69 -21.25
C ASN A 131 -6.89 3.93 -21.98
N LYS A 132 -7.75 4.85 -21.49
CA LYS A 132 -9.06 5.21 -22.06
C LYS A 132 -10.08 4.06 -22.09
N LYS A 133 -9.90 3.05 -21.25
CA LYS A 133 -10.84 1.95 -21.04
C LYS A 133 -11.79 2.31 -19.89
N TYR A 134 -12.63 3.29 -20.12
CA TYR A 134 -13.37 3.98 -19.06
C TYR A 134 -14.44 3.10 -18.38
N GLU A 135 -15.13 2.24 -19.12
CA GLU A 135 -16.11 1.30 -18.58
C GLU A 135 -15.43 0.28 -17.66
N GLU A 136 -14.32 -0.33 -18.12
CA GLU A 136 -13.55 -1.27 -17.32
C GLU A 136 -12.92 -0.59 -16.09
N ALA A 137 -12.52 0.69 -16.22
CA ALA A 137 -12.00 1.47 -15.09
C ALA A 137 -13.07 1.72 -14.03
N LEU A 138 -14.29 2.08 -14.48
CA LEU A 138 -15.43 2.28 -13.58
C LEU A 138 -15.78 0.99 -12.82
N GLU A 139 -15.78 -0.17 -13.49
CA GLU A 139 -16.00 -1.46 -12.84
C GLU A 139 -14.99 -1.72 -11.71
N ASP A 140 -13.70 -1.49 -11.97
CA ASP A 140 -12.64 -1.67 -10.99
C ASP A 140 -12.76 -0.66 -9.82
N TYR A 141 -13.11 0.59 -10.10
CA TYR A 141 -13.35 1.59 -9.06
C TYR A 141 -14.54 1.24 -8.16
N VAL A 142 -15.64 0.75 -8.75
CA VAL A 142 -16.83 0.31 -8.00
C VAL A 142 -16.49 -0.88 -7.11
N LYS A 143 -15.72 -1.85 -7.63
CA LYS A 143 -15.24 -2.99 -6.83
C LYS A 143 -14.36 -2.54 -5.66
N ALA A 144 -13.39 -1.65 -5.92
CA ALA A 144 -12.52 -1.10 -4.88
C ALA A 144 -13.32 -0.44 -3.74
N LEU A 145 -14.28 0.41 -4.09
CA LEU A 145 -15.15 1.10 -3.14
C LEU A 145 -16.07 0.15 -2.37
N GLY A 146 -16.52 -0.93 -3.00
CA GLY A 146 -17.36 -1.96 -2.37
C GLY A 146 -16.59 -2.85 -1.40
N ILE A 147 -15.28 -3.04 -1.60
CA ILE A 147 -14.41 -3.85 -0.74
C ILE A 147 -14.00 -3.04 0.50
N ASP A 148 -13.43 -1.87 0.33
CA ASP A 148 -12.99 -0.99 1.42
C ASP A 148 -13.02 0.46 0.96
N HIS A 149 -14.13 1.13 1.27
CA HIS A 149 -14.32 2.55 0.92
C HIS A 149 -13.23 3.44 1.54
N ASP A 150 -12.83 3.18 2.78
CA ASP A 150 -11.91 4.05 3.51
C ASP A 150 -10.47 3.89 3.01
N ALA A 151 -10.07 2.68 2.62
CA ALA A 151 -8.75 2.42 2.04
C ALA A 151 -8.52 3.16 0.71
N VAL A 152 -9.59 3.48 -0.03
CA VAL A 152 -9.51 4.11 -1.36
C VAL A 152 -10.16 5.50 -1.44
N ALA A 153 -10.67 6.03 -0.33
CA ALA A 153 -11.29 7.36 -0.27
C ALA A 153 -10.31 8.52 -0.50
N GLY A 154 -9.01 8.24 -0.58
CA GLY A 154 -7.96 9.25 -0.72
C GLY A 154 -7.42 9.75 0.63
N PRO A 155 -6.48 10.69 0.62
CA PRO A 155 -5.85 11.18 1.84
C PRO A 155 -6.87 11.90 2.72
N GLY A 156 -6.93 11.52 4.01
CA GLY A 156 -7.78 12.18 5.00
C GLY A 156 -7.48 13.67 5.14
N LEU A 157 -8.46 14.44 5.64
CA LEU A 157 -8.39 15.91 5.79
C LEU A 157 -7.09 16.40 6.45
N GLY A 158 -6.56 15.68 7.43
CA GLY A 158 -5.29 16.03 8.08
C GLY A 158 -4.08 15.98 7.12
N THR A 159 -4.04 15.02 6.23
CA THR A 159 -2.97 14.88 5.23
C THR A 159 -3.08 15.93 4.13
N VAL A 160 -4.31 16.28 3.75
CA VAL A 160 -4.59 17.36 2.77
C VAL A 160 -4.14 18.71 3.31
N ILE A 161 -4.45 19.02 4.58
CA ILE A 161 -4.05 20.28 5.23
C ILE A 161 -2.52 20.37 5.37
N LEU A 162 -1.86 19.30 5.83
CA LEU A 162 -0.42 19.29 6.06
C LEU A 162 0.43 19.37 4.79
N ASN A 163 -0.06 18.81 3.67
CA ASN A 163 0.71 18.73 2.44
C ASN A 163 0.31 19.75 1.36
N TYR A 164 -0.60 20.70 1.64
CA TYR A 164 -1.11 21.68 0.67
C TYR A 164 -1.62 21.08 -0.65
N LYS A 165 -1.98 19.79 -0.67
CA LYS A 165 -2.53 19.13 -1.86
C LYS A 165 -4.04 19.23 -1.88
N PHE A 166 -4.56 20.38 -2.27
CA PHE A 166 -6.00 20.66 -2.36
C PHE A 166 -6.76 19.91 -3.48
N LYS A 167 -6.08 19.10 -4.31
CA LYS A 167 -6.69 18.41 -5.45
C LYS A 167 -6.09 17.01 -5.64
N SER A 168 -6.37 16.08 -4.73
CA SER A 168 -6.26 14.67 -5.06
C SER A 168 -7.65 14.17 -5.44
N SER A 169 -7.86 13.83 -6.71
CA SER A 169 -9.06 13.12 -7.12
C SER A 169 -9.13 11.78 -6.42
N SER A 170 -10.15 11.56 -5.60
CA SER A 170 -10.38 10.26 -4.96
C SER A 170 -10.95 9.27 -5.99
N VAL A 171 -10.74 7.98 -5.77
CA VAL A 171 -11.39 6.92 -6.58
C VAL A 171 -12.89 7.12 -6.66
N LYS A 172 -13.51 7.53 -5.56
CA LYS A 172 -14.95 7.81 -5.49
C LYS A 172 -15.37 8.95 -6.42
N GLU A 173 -14.68 10.07 -6.37
CA GLU A 173 -14.99 11.22 -7.23
C GLU A 173 -14.85 10.86 -8.70
N ARG A 174 -13.78 10.14 -9.05
CA ARG A 174 -13.56 9.71 -10.43
C ARG A 174 -14.60 8.67 -10.86
N ALA A 175 -14.98 7.72 -10.02
CA ALA A 175 -16.03 6.75 -10.31
C ALA A 175 -17.39 7.43 -10.54
N LEU A 176 -17.77 8.39 -9.69
CA LEU A 176 -19.00 9.16 -9.87
C LEU A 176 -18.98 9.93 -11.19
N TYR A 177 -17.89 10.63 -11.47
CA TYR A 177 -17.73 11.37 -12.71
C TYR A 177 -17.84 10.47 -13.95
N LEU A 178 -17.12 9.35 -13.99
CA LEU A 178 -17.19 8.41 -15.11
C LEU A 178 -18.60 7.82 -15.26
N ASN A 179 -19.25 7.48 -14.13
CA ASN A 179 -20.61 6.96 -14.18
C ASN A 179 -21.61 7.98 -14.79
N GLU A 180 -21.49 9.26 -14.46
CA GLU A 180 -22.33 10.32 -15.03
C GLU A 180 -22.02 10.49 -16.53
N GLN A 181 -20.75 10.55 -16.92
CA GLN A 181 -20.36 10.75 -18.30
C GLN A 181 -20.76 9.59 -19.22
N LEU A 182 -20.63 8.34 -18.72
CA LEU A 182 -20.98 7.16 -19.52
C LEU A 182 -22.49 6.99 -19.76
N GLN A 183 -23.33 7.71 -19.00
CA GLN A 183 -24.79 7.76 -19.25
C GLN A 183 -25.17 8.76 -20.34
N LEU A 184 -24.27 9.68 -20.73
CA LEU A 184 -24.51 10.62 -21.80
C LEU A 184 -24.36 9.96 -23.19
N PRO A 185 -24.97 10.54 -24.26
CA PRO A 185 -24.66 10.19 -25.63
C PRO A 185 -23.14 10.31 -25.90
N GLU A 186 -22.59 9.47 -26.78
CA GLU A 186 -21.13 9.40 -27.00
C GLU A 186 -20.51 10.75 -27.43
N ASP A 187 -21.22 11.54 -28.20
CA ASP A 187 -20.82 12.86 -28.70
C ASP A 187 -20.82 13.96 -27.61
N GLU A 188 -21.51 13.73 -26.50
CA GLU A 188 -21.56 14.66 -25.36
C GLU A 188 -20.56 14.30 -24.22
N ARG A 189 -19.91 13.15 -24.31
CA ARG A 189 -19.01 12.65 -23.23
C ARG A 189 -17.70 13.42 -23.16
N ILE A 190 -17.36 13.89 -21.97
CA ILE A 190 -16.03 14.44 -21.64
C ILE A 190 -15.34 13.47 -20.69
N LEU A 191 -14.72 12.42 -21.23
CA LEU A 191 -14.19 11.33 -20.43
C LEU A 191 -12.78 11.61 -19.85
N SER A 192 -11.99 12.49 -20.48
CA SER A 192 -10.67 12.87 -20.00
C SER A 192 -10.65 14.34 -19.58
N ILE A 193 -10.29 14.58 -18.33
CA ILE A 193 -10.06 15.91 -17.77
C ILE A 193 -8.64 15.92 -17.20
N LYS A 194 -7.76 16.68 -17.83
CA LYS A 194 -6.34 16.71 -17.50
C LYS A 194 -6.07 16.93 -16.00
N GLU A 195 -6.79 17.84 -15.37
CA GLU A 195 -6.63 18.17 -13.96
C GLU A 195 -7.05 17.02 -13.02
N LEU A 196 -8.07 16.23 -13.40
CA LEU A 196 -8.50 15.06 -12.65
C LEU A 196 -7.57 13.88 -12.90
N ASP A 197 -7.14 13.67 -14.13
CA ASP A 197 -6.27 12.56 -14.55
C ASP A 197 -4.86 12.70 -13.93
N GLU A 198 -4.31 13.91 -13.89
CA GLU A 198 -3.03 14.21 -13.23
C GLU A 198 -3.14 14.19 -11.69
N GLY A 199 -4.32 14.45 -11.15
CA GLY A 199 -4.59 14.44 -9.70
C GLY A 199 -4.78 13.06 -9.10
N GLN A 200 -4.91 12.00 -9.92
CA GLN A 200 -5.07 10.63 -9.43
C GLN A 200 -3.80 10.11 -8.75
N VAL A 201 -3.93 9.76 -7.47
CA VAL A 201 -2.84 9.22 -6.66
C VAL A 201 -2.98 7.71 -6.55
N MET A 202 -1.86 7.00 -6.75
CA MET A 202 -1.80 5.55 -6.55
C MET A 202 -2.10 5.19 -5.08
N HIS A 203 -2.86 4.13 -4.90
CA HIS A 203 -3.29 3.64 -3.59
C HIS A 203 -2.36 2.56 -3.09
N LYS A 204 -1.94 2.71 -1.83
CA LYS A 204 -1.21 1.70 -1.10
C LYS A 204 -1.87 1.54 0.26
N PRO A 205 -2.20 0.32 0.69
CA PRO A 205 -2.73 0.12 2.03
C PRO A 205 -1.73 0.64 3.05
N GLY A 206 -2.23 1.42 4.01
CA GLY A 206 -1.42 1.87 5.14
C GLY A 206 -0.92 0.66 5.94
N LYS A 207 0.25 0.79 6.59
CA LYS A 207 0.60 -0.13 7.67
C LYS A 207 -0.42 0.14 8.79
N LEU A 208 -1.24 -0.85 9.10
CA LEU A 208 -2.07 -0.88 10.31
C LEU A 208 -1.19 -1.17 11.51
#